data_ca6393ccdc7fbafe4b536509daf03a0c
#
_entry.id   ca6393ccdc7fbafe4b536509daf03a0c
#
_cell.length_a   1.000
_cell.length_b   1.000
_cell.length_c   1.000
_cell.angle_alpha   90.00
_cell.angle_beta   90.00
_cell.angle_gamma   90.00
#
_symmetry.space_group_name_H-M   'P 1'
#
loop_
_entity.id
_entity.type
_entity.pdbx_description
1 polymer ?
#
loop_
_entity_poly.entity_id
_entity_poly.type
_entity_poly.pdbx_seq_one_letter_code
_entity_poly.pdbx_strand_id
1 'polypeptide(L)'
;EQKIYEEAGETFNINSPKQLGVILFEKMQLPNGKKTKTGFSTSAEVLEKLAGDYPIVADILEYRKLSKLKSTYADGLAKYIQDDGRIHGKFNQTITATGRLSSTDPNLQNIPIRIELGKMIRKVFHPMPGDLFVDSDYSQIELRLLAHMSGDEQLIEAFRENQDIHRS
;
A
#
# COMPACT_ATOMS: atom_id res chain seq x y z
N GLU A 1 19.23 -1.75 5.86
CA GLU A 1 20.17 -2.09 4.77
C GLU A 1 21.41 -2.80 5.31
N GLN A 2 22.14 -2.19 6.22
CA GLN A 2 23.39 -2.73 6.77
C GLN A 2 23.27 -4.21 7.18
N LYS A 3 22.25 -4.53 7.98
CA LYS A 3 21.97 -5.89 8.44
C LYS A 3 21.77 -6.87 7.28
N ILE A 4 21.04 -6.47 6.24
CA ILE A 4 20.81 -7.29 5.03
C ILE A 4 22.14 -7.59 4.32
N TYR A 5 23.02 -6.59 4.21
CA TYR A 5 24.34 -6.78 3.59
C TYR A 5 25.27 -7.67 4.41
N GLU A 6 25.23 -7.55 5.75
CA GLU A 6 25.98 -8.40 6.65
C GLU A 6 25.53 -9.87 6.55
N GLU A 7 24.21 -10.11 6.51
CA GLU A 7 23.64 -11.47 6.35
C GLU A 7 23.90 -12.05 4.95
N ALA A 8 23.91 -11.21 3.90
CA ALA A 8 24.20 -11.63 2.53
C ALA A 8 25.71 -11.82 2.27
N GLY A 9 26.58 -11.24 3.11
CA GLY A 9 28.03 -11.23 2.93
C GLY A 9 28.54 -10.28 1.86
N GLU A 10 27.67 -9.49 1.23
CA GLU A 10 28.01 -8.53 0.19
C GLU A 10 26.96 -7.42 0.03
N THR A 11 27.36 -6.32 -0.59
CA THR A 11 26.46 -5.23 -0.94
C THR A 11 25.82 -5.45 -2.32
N PHE A 12 24.53 -5.15 -2.43
CA PHE A 12 23.78 -5.24 -3.68
C PHE A 12 22.56 -4.30 -3.65
N ASN A 13 21.92 -4.11 -4.79
CA ASN A 13 20.69 -3.31 -4.82
C ASN A 13 19.49 -4.16 -4.38
N ILE A 14 19.05 -3.98 -3.13
CA ILE A 14 17.91 -4.69 -2.52
C ILE A 14 16.60 -4.46 -3.29
N ASN A 15 16.46 -3.29 -3.94
CA ASN A 15 15.30 -2.95 -4.76
C ASN A 15 15.36 -3.55 -6.17
N SER A 16 16.46 -4.20 -6.56
CA SER A 16 16.57 -4.91 -7.84
C SER A 16 16.10 -6.37 -7.70
N PRO A 17 14.96 -6.75 -8.28
CA PRO A 17 14.49 -8.14 -8.21
C PRO A 17 15.52 -9.14 -8.75
N LYS A 18 16.27 -8.74 -9.79
CA LYS A 18 17.30 -9.58 -10.41
C LYS A 18 18.46 -9.84 -9.45
N GLN A 19 19.04 -8.78 -8.86
CA GLN A 19 20.15 -8.94 -7.93
C GLN A 19 19.72 -9.69 -6.67
N LEU A 20 18.58 -9.33 -6.11
CA LEU A 20 18.03 -10.00 -4.95
C LEU A 20 17.77 -11.50 -5.22
N GLY A 21 17.25 -11.85 -6.39
CA GLY A 21 17.02 -13.23 -6.77
C GLY A 21 18.32 -14.05 -6.82
N VAL A 22 19.41 -13.48 -7.35
CA VAL A 22 20.73 -14.09 -7.37
C VAL A 22 21.26 -14.30 -5.94
N ILE A 23 21.17 -13.28 -5.09
CA ILE A 23 21.62 -13.39 -3.69
C ILE A 23 20.86 -14.50 -2.96
N LEU A 24 19.54 -14.46 -2.94
CA LEU A 24 18.74 -15.39 -2.14
C LEU A 24 18.78 -16.83 -2.69
N PHE A 25 18.64 -17.01 -3.99
CA PHE A 25 18.37 -18.32 -4.57
C PHE A 25 19.59 -18.97 -5.24
N GLU A 26 20.60 -18.21 -5.66
CA GLU A 26 21.83 -18.78 -6.23
C GLU A 26 22.97 -18.83 -5.20
N LYS A 27 23.24 -17.72 -4.50
CA LYS A 27 24.36 -17.67 -3.56
C LYS A 27 24.02 -18.25 -2.18
N MET A 28 22.91 -17.82 -1.61
CA MET A 28 22.46 -18.35 -0.29
C MET A 28 21.69 -19.68 -0.41
N GLN A 29 21.28 -20.08 -1.63
CA GLN A 29 20.60 -21.32 -1.93
C GLN A 29 19.32 -21.55 -1.11
N LEU A 30 18.55 -20.49 -0.88
CA LEU A 30 17.24 -20.59 -0.24
C LEU A 30 16.31 -21.50 -1.07
N PRO A 31 15.46 -22.32 -0.41
CA PRO A 31 14.53 -23.20 -1.11
C PRO A 31 13.42 -22.45 -1.82
N ASN A 32 12.65 -23.17 -2.65
CA ASN A 32 11.43 -22.69 -3.30
C ASN A 32 11.61 -21.48 -4.25
N GLY A 33 12.80 -21.26 -4.78
CA GLY A 33 13.03 -20.23 -5.78
C GLY A 33 12.21 -20.47 -7.05
N LYS A 34 11.15 -19.67 -7.27
CA LYS A 34 10.33 -19.74 -8.47
C LYS A 34 11.04 -19.05 -9.62
N LYS A 35 11.51 -19.80 -10.61
CA LYS A 35 12.13 -19.25 -11.83
C LYS A 35 11.08 -18.57 -12.71
N THR A 36 11.45 -17.43 -13.25
CA THR A 36 10.71 -16.67 -14.26
C THR A 36 11.56 -16.52 -15.52
N LYS A 37 11.02 -15.94 -16.58
CA LYS A 37 11.79 -15.68 -17.82
C LYS A 37 13.01 -14.77 -17.59
N THR A 38 13.01 -13.94 -16.56
CA THR A 38 14.04 -12.93 -16.26
C THR A 38 14.88 -13.22 -15.01
N GLY A 39 14.74 -14.41 -14.42
CA GLY A 39 15.44 -14.81 -13.18
C GLY A 39 14.48 -15.37 -12.13
N PHE A 40 14.85 -15.28 -10.86
CA PHE A 40 14.00 -15.74 -9.76
C PHE A 40 12.94 -14.69 -9.38
N SER A 41 11.74 -15.17 -9.05
CA SER A 41 10.70 -14.31 -8.51
C SER A 41 11.05 -13.89 -7.07
N THR A 42 11.04 -12.61 -6.82
CA THR A 42 11.17 -12.02 -5.47
C THR A 42 9.91 -11.24 -5.08
N SER A 43 8.75 -11.72 -5.54
CA SER A 43 7.45 -11.13 -5.14
C SER A 43 7.21 -11.31 -3.64
N ALA A 44 6.36 -10.46 -3.06
CA ALA A 44 6.01 -10.55 -1.64
C ALA A 44 5.50 -11.95 -1.28
N GLU A 45 4.61 -12.53 -2.11
CA GLU A 45 4.07 -13.88 -1.91
C GLU A 45 5.16 -14.97 -1.80
N VAL A 46 6.23 -14.87 -2.60
CA VAL A 46 7.34 -15.83 -2.56
C VAL A 46 8.19 -15.62 -1.31
N LEU A 47 8.48 -14.37 -0.97
CA LEU A 47 9.33 -14.03 0.17
C LEU A 47 8.61 -14.27 1.50
N GLU A 48 7.32 -13.98 1.62
CA GLU A 48 6.54 -14.22 2.84
C GLU A 48 6.55 -15.70 3.27
N LYS A 49 6.59 -16.63 2.33
CA LYS A 49 6.70 -18.07 2.62
C LYS A 49 8.05 -18.47 3.24
N LEU A 50 9.07 -17.66 3.05
CA LEU A 50 10.43 -17.90 3.55
C LEU A 50 10.77 -17.05 4.78
N ALA A 51 10.01 -16.00 5.06
CA ALA A 51 10.34 -15.04 6.11
C ALA A 51 10.37 -15.64 7.52
N GLY A 52 9.60 -16.70 7.76
CA GLY A 52 9.60 -17.41 9.06
C GLY A 52 10.88 -18.17 9.35
N ASP A 53 11.52 -18.70 8.30
CA ASP A 53 12.71 -19.55 8.43
C ASP A 53 14.02 -18.80 8.16
N TYR A 54 13.96 -17.69 7.46
CA TYR A 54 15.15 -16.93 7.02
C TYR A 54 15.06 -15.46 7.43
N PRO A 55 15.78 -15.04 8.48
CA PRO A 55 15.75 -13.65 8.98
C PRO A 55 16.02 -12.59 7.92
N ILE A 56 17.00 -12.82 7.03
CA ILE A 56 17.29 -11.90 5.90
C ILE A 56 16.06 -11.61 5.05
N VAL A 57 15.18 -12.59 4.84
CA VAL A 57 13.98 -12.43 4.02
C VAL A 57 12.96 -11.53 4.72
N ALA A 58 12.81 -11.68 6.04
CA ALA A 58 11.97 -10.80 6.85
C ALA A 58 12.48 -9.35 6.81
N ASP A 59 13.79 -9.16 6.95
CA ASP A 59 14.43 -7.85 6.87
C ASP A 59 14.28 -7.21 5.47
N ILE A 60 14.36 -8.00 4.40
CA ILE A 60 14.14 -7.54 3.03
C ILE A 60 12.69 -7.09 2.81
N LEU A 61 11.72 -7.84 3.32
CA LEU A 61 10.29 -7.45 3.25
C LEU A 61 10.04 -6.13 3.98
N GLU A 62 10.57 -5.98 5.18
CA GLU A 62 10.46 -4.74 5.95
C GLU A 62 11.19 -3.57 5.26
N TYR A 63 12.41 -3.80 4.75
CA TYR A 63 13.15 -2.80 3.98
C TYR A 63 12.34 -2.32 2.76
N ARG A 64 11.76 -3.23 1.98
CA ARG A 64 10.95 -2.89 0.81
C ARG A 64 9.72 -2.07 1.18
N LYS A 65 9.07 -2.43 2.27
CA LYS A 65 7.92 -1.70 2.81
C LYS A 65 8.32 -0.26 3.19
N LEU A 66 9.39 -0.10 3.96
CA LEU A 66 9.91 1.20 4.37
C LEU A 66 10.40 2.04 3.18
N SER A 67 11.14 1.43 2.27
CA SER A 67 11.64 2.08 1.05
C SER A 67 10.51 2.59 0.17
N LYS A 68 9.45 1.81 0.00
CA LYS A 68 8.25 2.23 -0.74
C LYS A 68 7.53 3.40 -0.05
N LEU A 69 7.39 3.36 1.25
CA LEU A 69 6.78 4.45 2.02
C LEU A 69 7.61 5.72 1.91
N LYS A 70 8.93 5.62 2.08
CA LYS A 70 9.84 6.75 1.95
C LYS A 70 9.77 7.36 0.54
N SER A 71 9.97 6.56 -0.48
CA SER A 71 10.04 7.05 -1.87
C SER A 71 8.70 7.62 -2.37
N THR A 72 7.59 7.00 -1.99
CA THR A 72 6.25 7.41 -2.48
C THR A 72 5.69 8.58 -1.68
N TYR A 73 5.81 8.53 -0.36
CA TYR A 73 5.10 9.49 0.51
C TYR A 73 6.02 10.53 1.14
N ALA A 74 7.18 10.16 1.67
CA ALA A 74 8.08 11.16 2.26
C ALA A 74 8.75 12.02 1.17
N ASP A 75 9.55 11.38 0.31
CA ASP A 75 10.26 12.09 -0.76
C ASP A 75 9.34 12.43 -1.93
N GLY A 76 8.34 11.57 -2.19
CA GLY A 76 7.42 11.70 -3.30
C GLY A 76 6.45 12.88 -3.14
N LEU A 77 5.84 13.04 -1.97
CA LEU A 77 4.87 14.13 -1.72
C LEU A 77 5.56 15.49 -1.64
N ALA A 78 6.77 15.56 -1.10
CA ALA A 78 7.53 16.81 -0.99
C ALA A 78 7.71 17.53 -2.33
N LYS A 79 7.77 16.78 -3.43
CA LYS A 79 7.89 17.33 -4.79
C LYS A 79 6.66 18.08 -5.29
N TYR A 80 5.53 17.86 -4.66
CA TYR A 80 4.24 18.46 -5.04
C TYR A 80 3.86 19.66 -4.17
N ILE A 81 4.69 20.00 -3.18
CA ILE A 81 4.48 21.19 -2.36
C ILE A 81 4.77 22.41 -3.25
N GLN A 82 3.77 23.27 -3.40
CA GLN A 82 3.83 24.51 -4.16
C GLN A 82 4.40 25.66 -3.31
N ASP A 83 4.62 26.82 -3.91
CA ASP A 83 5.16 28.02 -3.25
C ASP A 83 4.27 28.51 -2.07
N ASP A 84 2.98 28.19 -2.10
CA ASP A 84 2.03 28.48 -1.02
C ASP A 84 2.10 27.46 0.13
N GLY A 85 3.02 26.51 0.10
CA GLY A 85 3.20 25.45 1.10
C GLY A 85 2.14 24.35 1.03
N ARG A 86 1.34 24.27 -0.04
CA ARG A 86 0.24 23.32 -0.21
C ARG A 86 0.50 22.32 -1.34
N ILE A 87 -0.22 21.20 -1.26
CA ILE A 87 -0.30 20.21 -2.34
C ILE A 87 -1.64 20.39 -3.05
N HIS A 88 -1.59 20.69 -4.36
CA HIS A 88 -2.74 20.85 -5.23
C HIS A 88 -2.89 19.60 -6.11
N GLY A 89 -3.49 18.55 -5.57
CA GLY A 89 -3.76 17.31 -6.30
C GLY A 89 -4.81 17.48 -7.38
N LYS A 90 -4.75 16.63 -8.40
CA LYS A 90 -5.75 16.58 -9.48
C LYS A 90 -6.67 15.39 -9.27
N PHE A 91 -7.97 15.62 -9.39
CA PHE A 91 -8.99 14.58 -9.37
C PHE A 91 -9.65 14.48 -10.73
N ASN A 92 -9.59 13.31 -11.35
CA ASN A 92 -10.12 13.05 -12.68
C ASN A 92 -11.45 12.29 -12.55
N GLN A 93 -12.50 12.80 -13.17
CA GLN A 93 -13.84 12.25 -13.09
C GLN A 93 -14.18 11.23 -14.19
N THR A 94 -13.37 11.16 -15.26
CA THR A 94 -13.71 10.43 -16.50
C THR A 94 -12.71 9.35 -16.88
N ILE A 95 -11.73 9.05 -16.00
CA ILE A 95 -10.64 8.11 -16.32
C ILE A 95 -11.03 6.66 -16.02
N THR A 96 -11.74 6.41 -14.92
CA THR A 96 -12.07 5.05 -14.49
C THR A 96 -13.31 4.53 -15.21
N ALA A 97 -13.31 3.26 -15.60
CA ALA A 97 -14.47 2.60 -16.21
C ALA A 97 -15.66 2.45 -15.22
N THR A 98 -15.40 2.54 -13.93
CA THR A 98 -16.40 2.37 -12.86
C THR A 98 -17.10 3.66 -12.45
N GLY A 99 -16.72 4.80 -13.02
CA GLY A 99 -17.25 6.12 -12.62
C GLY A 99 -16.64 6.66 -11.31
N ARG A 100 -15.67 5.94 -10.68
CA ARG A 100 -14.95 6.46 -9.51
C ARG A 100 -13.99 7.57 -9.91
N LEU A 101 -13.68 8.48 -8.98
CA LEU A 101 -12.60 9.45 -9.15
C LEU A 101 -11.25 8.72 -9.16
N SER A 102 -10.31 9.23 -9.94
CA SER A 102 -8.89 8.93 -9.79
C SER A 102 -8.13 10.18 -9.37
N SER A 103 -7.04 9.99 -8.61
CA SER A 103 -6.20 11.08 -8.12
C SER A 103 -4.80 10.97 -8.71
N THR A 104 -4.27 12.11 -9.20
CA THR A 104 -2.93 12.21 -9.78
C THR A 104 -2.24 13.50 -9.32
N ASP A 105 -0.95 13.53 -9.41
CA ASP A 105 -0.07 14.68 -9.16
C ASP A 105 -0.26 15.37 -7.78
N PRO A 106 -0.18 14.68 -6.66
CA PRO A 106 0.06 13.26 -6.45
C PRO A 106 -1.22 12.42 -6.34
N ASN A 107 -1.10 11.07 -6.31
CA ASN A 107 -2.21 10.21 -5.96
C ASN A 107 -2.46 10.23 -4.45
N LEU A 108 -3.44 11.01 -4.01
CA LEU A 108 -3.82 11.16 -2.60
C LEU A 108 -4.74 10.05 -2.09
N GLN A 109 -5.31 9.23 -2.98
CA GLN A 109 -6.24 8.14 -2.61
C GLN A 109 -5.50 6.89 -2.07
N ASN A 110 -4.20 6.79 -2.29
CA ASN A 110 -3.40 5.61 -1.92
C ASN A 110 -2.57 5.80 -0.64
N ILE A 111 -2.81 6.86 0.13
CA ILE A 111 -2.10 7.08 1.40
C ILE A 111 -2.48 5.97 2.38
N PRO A 112 -1.51 5.18 2.91
CA PRO A 112 -1.81 4.06 3.77
C PRO A 112 -2.53 4.47 5.05
N ILE A 113 -3.52 3.68 5.47
CA ILE A 113 -4.29 3.91 6.69
C ILE A 113 -4.07 2.83 7.75
N ARG A 114 -3.77 1.59 7.31
CA ARG A 114 -3.73 0.43 8.21
C ARG A 114 -2.41 0.25 8.96
N ILE A 115 -1.32 0.82 8.45
CA ILE A 115 0.02 0.69 9.03
C ILE A 115 0.39 1.96 9.82
N GLU A 116 1.09 1.81 10.93
CA GLU A 116 1.43 2.94 11.82
C GLU A 116 2.22 4.04 11.12
N LEU A 117 3.19 3.69 10.28
CA LEU A 117 3.94 4.67 9.47
C LEU A 117 3.02 5.41 8.49
N GLY A 118 2.02 4.75 7.92
CA GLY A 118 1.01 5.38 7.08
C GLY A 118 0.16 6.40 7.85
N LYS A 119 -0.22 6.08 9.08
CA LYS A 119 -0.90 7.02 9.98
C LYS A 119 -0.04 8.25 10.27
N MET A 120 1.27 8.08 10.44
CA MET A 120 2.20 9.20 10.61
C MET A 120 2.25 10.09 9.37
N ILE A 121 2.28 9.50 8.17
CA ILE A 121 2.23 10.24 6.90
C ILE A 121 0.94 11.07 6.82
N ARG A 122 -0.20 10.53 7.24
CA ARG A 122 -1.46 11.28 7.26
C ARG A 122 -1.43 12.52 8.17
N LYS A 123 -0.65 12.49 9.25
CA LYS A 123 -0.52 13.62 10.19
C LYS A 123 0.19 14.84 9.60
N VAL A 124 0.90 14.70 8.47
CA VAL A 124 1.53 15.85 7.80
C VAL A 124 0.52 16.72 7.04
N PHE A 125 -0.66 16.17 6.77
CA PHE A 125 -1.74 16.93 6.15
C PHE A 125 -2.55 17.63 7.26
N HIS A 126 -2.55 18.94 7.24
CA HIS A 126 -3.31 19.74 8.19
C HIS A 126 -4.00 20.90 7.44
N PRO A 127 -5.10 21.43 7.97
CA PRO A 127 -5.79 22.58 7.39
C PRO A 127 -4.95 23.85 7.56
N MET A 128 -5.30 24.89 6.83
CA MET A 128 -4.70 26.21 7.06
C MET A 128 -5.00 26.69 8.48
N PRO A 129 -4.17 27.59 9.05
CA PRO A 129 -4.48 28.22 10.35
C PRO A 129 -5.87 28.86 10.34
N GLY A 130 -6.72 28.41 11.25
CA GLY A 130 -8.11 28.86 11.36
C GLY A 130 -9.13 27.99 10.62
N ASP A 131 -8.70 27.06 9.78
CA ASP A 131 -9.56 26.11 9.07
C ASP A 131 -9.66 24.77 9.81
N LEU A 132 -10.64 23.95 9.42
CA LEU A 132 -10.83 22.59 9.93
C LEU A 132 -10.98 21.61 8.77
N PHE A 133 -10.51 20.37 8.95
CA PHE A 133 -10.93 19.29 8.10
C PHE A 133 -12.36 18.87 8.44
N VAL A 134 -13.17 18.70 7.42
CA VAL A 134 -14.50 18.07 7.53
C VAL A 134 -14.42 16.76 6.73
N ASP A 135 -14.65 15.65 7.41
CA ASP A 135 -14.68 14.32 6.82
C ASP A 135 -16.11 13.77 6.91
N SER A 136 -16.63 13.31 5.77
CA SER A 136 -17.96 12.71 5.68
C SER A 136 -17.93 11.60 4.64
N ASP A 137 -18.37 10.41 5.02
CA ASP A 137 -18.41 9.24 4.15
C ASP A 137 -19.73 8.49 4.26
N TYR A 138 -20.15 7.88 3.15
CA TYR A 138 -21.32 7.01 3.13
C TYR A 138 -20.97 5.64 3.69
N SER A 139 -21.61 5.24 4.77
CA SER A 139 -21.41 3.90 5.34
C SER A 139 -21.93 2.82 4.41
N GLN A 140 -21.00 2.01 3.86
CA GLN A 140 -21.29 0.81 3.05
C GLN A 140 -22.25 1.07 1.87
N ILE A 141 -22.09 2.18 1.16
CA ILE A 141 -23.05 2.62 0.14
C ILE A 141 -23.26 1.58 -0.98
N GLU A 142 -22.21 0.91 -1.43
CA GLU A 142 -22.31 -0.10 -2.48
C GLU A 142 -23.17 -1.29 -2.04
N LEU A 143 -23.02 -1.77 -0.80
CA LEU A 143 -23.82 -2.86 -0.26
C LEU A 143 -25.27 -2.44 -0.02
N ARG A 144 -25.52 -1.19 0.38
CA ARG A 144 -26.87 -0.65 0.50
C ARG A 144 -27.58 -0.55 -0.86
N LEU A 145 -26.85 -0.14 -1.90
CA LEU A 145 -27.36 -0.14 -3.27
C LEU A 145 -27.63 -1.58 -3.75
N LEU A 146 -26.73 -2.51 -3.47
CA LEU A 146 -26.94 -3.92 -3.80
C LEU A 146 -28.19 -4.49 -3.12
N ALA A 147 -28.37 -4.23 -1.82
CA ALA A 147 -29.58 -4.64 -1.08
C ALA A 147 -30.85 -4.09 -1.73
N HIS A 148 -30.84 -2.81 -2.11
CA HIS A 148 -31.98 -2.18 -2.76
C HIS A 148 -32.26 -2.78 -4.15
N MET A 149 -31.23 -2.99 -4.97
CA MET A 149 -31.37 -3.48 -6.34
C MET A 149 -31.73 -4.98 -6.40
N SER A 150 -31.19 -5.80 -5.49
CA SER A 150 -31.48 -7.24 -5.43
C SER A 150 -32.84 -7.55 -4.80
N GLY A 151 -33.33 -6.66 -3.92
CA GLY A 151 -34.52 -6.93 -3.11
C GLY A 151 -34.29 -8.01 -2.05
N ASP A 152 -33.04 -8.35 -1.73
CA ASP A 152 -32.70 -9.36 -0.73
C ASP A 152 -33.17 -8.91 0.66
N GLU A 153 -34.18 -9.61 1.19
CA GLU A 153 -34.82 -9.25 2.46
C GLU A 153 -33.87 -9.34 3.65
N GLN A 154 -32.94 -10.32 3.65
CA GLN A 154 -31.97 -10.49 4.74
C GLN A 154 -30.97 -9.35 4.76
N LEU A 155 -30.47 -8.97 3.60
CA LEU A 155 -29.53 -7.85 3.47
C LEU A 155 -30.18 -6.51 3.81
N ILE A 156 -31.44 -6.32 3.38
CA ILE A 156 -32.21 -5.12 3.71
C ILE A 156 -32.44 -5.03 5.22
N GLU A 157 -32.84 -6.12 5.88
CA GLU A 157 -33.10 -6.15 7.32
C GLU A 157 -31.81 -5.91 8.14
N ALA A 158 -30.69 -6.53 7.73
CA ALA A 158 -29.40 -6.29 8.36
C ALA A 158 -29.02 -4.80 8.37
N PHE A 159 -29.31 -4.06 7.27
CA PHE A 159 -29.08 -2.62 7.24
C PHE A 159 -30.08 -1.82 8.09
N ARG A 160 -31.32 -2.24 8.20
CA ARG A 160 -32.30 -1.60 9.08
C ARG A 160 -31.93 -1.72 10.55
N GLU A 161 -31.38 -2.88 10.93
CA GLU A 161 -30.91 -3.16 12.27
C GLU A 161 -29.51 -2.65 12.58
N ASN A 162 -28.87 -1.92 11.65
CA ASN A 162 -27.47 -1.45 11.75
C ASN A 162 -26.46 -2.58 12.06
N GLN A 163 -26.73 -3.80 11.58
CA GLN A 163 -25.80 -4.91 11.73
C GLN A 163 -24.56 -4.72 10.86
N ASP A 164 -23.39 -5.17 11.37
CA ASP A 164 -22.14 -5.19 10.60
C ASP A 164 -22.12 -6.43 9.68
N ILE A 165 -22.46 -6.21 8.40
CA ILE A 165 -22.58 -7.27 7.39
C ILE A 165 -21.25 -8.00 7.13
N HIS A 166 -20.11 -7.44 7.55
CA HIS A 166 -18.81 -8.12 7.42
C HIS A 166 -18.58 -9.19 8.51
N ARG A 167 -19.49 -9.36 9.45
CA ARG A 167 -19.40 -10.32 10.57
C ARG A 167 -20.39 -11.47 10.48
N SER A 168 -21.26 -11.48 9.49
CA SER A 168 -22.24 -12.57 9.25
C SER A 168 -21.76 -13.54 8.18
#